data_59a3976dbc5e52b32bcc4ba015ed49aa
#
_entry.id   59a3976dbc5e52b32bcc4ba015ed49aa
#
_cell.length_a   1.000
_cell.length_b   1.000
_cell.length_c   1.000
_cell.angle_alpha   90.00
_cell.angle_beta   90.00
_cell.angle_gamma   90.00
#
_symmetry.space_group_name_H-M   'P 1'
#
loop_
_entity.id
_entity.type
_entity.pdbx_description
1 polymer ?
#
loop_
_entity_poly.entity_id
_entity_poly.type
_entity_poly.pdbx_seq_one_letter_code
_entity_poly.pdbx_strand_id
1 'polypeptide(L)'
;MTARVMILAGGTGGHIFPGLAVAHALRDRGIDVCWLGADGGMETRLVPQHGVAIDTIAVKGLRGKGIATLLGAPVRVLNAIRAAARVVKQRQPRAVVSFGGYAAGPGGIAARLAGVPLLVHEQNRAPGFTNRVLARMSKRVLTGFPETFGNAREEVVGNPVRGEIAAVSPPQQRMADAGDRFRLLVLGGSQGARALNLAVPQALQALGDTGIEVRHQCGEKLRADAETAYAQAGIAASVEPFIADMAAAYAWADLVVCRAGALTLAELCAAGVGSVLVPFPEAVDDHQTRNAEFLVERSAAVLLPQDDQLAVQLTGVLRDLRGDPARRLAMAEAARGLARPDAAARVADIVIEEIRRHDGTLQKEAA
;
A
#
# COMPACT_ATOMS: atom_id res chain seq x y z
N MET A 1 -1.07 -28.14 -19.13
CA MET A 1 -1.95 -27.15 -18.48
C MET A 1 -1.11 -25.98 -18.02
N THR A 2 -1.54 -24.75 -18.26
CA THR A 2 -0.85 -23.53 -17.79
C THR A 2 -0.81 -23.53 -16.28
N ALA A 3 0.34 -23.25 -15.67
CA ALA A 3 0.45 -23.15 -14.21
C ALA A 3 -0.46 -22.01 -13.70
N ARG A 4 -1.16 -22.23 -12.61
CA ARG A 4 -2.07 -21.26 -12.00
C ARG A 4 -1.56 -20.83 -10.62
N VAL A 5 -1.60 -19.54 -10.34
CA VAL A 5 -1.31 -18.93 -9.03
C VAL A 5 -2.58 -18.36 -8.44
N MET A 6 -2.82 -18.61 -7.15
CA MET A 6 -3.92 -17.98 -6.42
C MET A 6 -3.39 -16.83 -5.56
N ILE A 7 -3.98 -15.66 -5.71
CA ILE A 7 -3.71 -14.49 -4.89
C ILE A 7 -4.77 -14.37 -3.79
N LEU A 8 -4.32 -14.16 -2.57
CA LEU A 8 -5.15 -13.93 -1.40
C LEU A 8 -4.95 -12.48 -0.97
N ALA A 9 -5.91 -11.62 -1.29
CA ALA A 9 -5.86 -10.23 -0.85
C ALA A 9 -7.26 -9.64 -0.78
N GLY A 10 -7.50 -8.77 0.21
CA GLY A 10 -8.78 -8.11 0.33
C GLY A 10 -8.85 -7.10 1.46
N GLY A 11 -10.02 -6.50 1.61
CA GLY A 11 -10.37 -5.53 2.64
C GLY A 11 -9.98 -4.10 2.32
N THR A 12 -8.76 -3.83 1.89
CA THR A 12 -8.28 -2.46 1.58
C THR A 12 -7.46 -2.43 0.29
N GLY A 13 -7.38 -1.25 -0.33
CA GLY A 13 -6.51 -1.02 -1.49
C GLY A 13 -5.04 -1.37 -1.21
N GLY A 14 -4.59 -1.21 0.04
CA GLY A 14 -3.23 -1.55 0.47
C GLY A 14 -2.83 -3.02 0.25
N HIS A 15 -3.79 -3.95 0.23
CA HIS A 15 -3.56 -5.36 -0.08
C HIS A 15 -3.89 -5.68 -1.55
N ILE A 16 -4.95 -5.06 -2.08
CA ILE A 16 -5.50 -5.41 -3.41
C ILE A 16 -4.56 -4.93 -4.52
N PHE A 17 -4.10 -3.68 -4.49
CA PHE A 17 -3.28 -3.14 -5.58
C PHE A 17 -1.92 -3.82 -5.73
N PRO A 18 -1.17 -4.17 -4.66
CA PRO A 18 0.05 -4.97 -4.80
C PRO A 18 -0.23 -6.35 -5.39
N GLY A 19 -1.32 -6.99 -4.94
CA GLY A 19 -1.76 -8.27 -5.51
C GLY A 19 -2.07 -8.16 -7.00
N LEU A 20 -2.75 -7.09 -7.45
CA LEU A 20 -3.03 -6.84 -8.86
C LEU A 20 -1.76 -6.61 -9.67
N ALA A 21 -0.81 -5.83 -9.15
CA ALA A 21 0.47 -5.60 -9.82
C ALA A 21 1.23 -6.93 -10.03
N VAL A 22 1.24 -7.80 -9.02
CA VAL A 22 1.85 -9.14 -9.14
C VAL A 22 1.04 -10.05 -10.08
N ALA A 23 -0.30 -9.95 -10.08
CA ALA A 23 -1.14 -10.69 -11.01
C ALA A 23 -0.80 -10.36 -12.47
N HIS A 24 -0.63 -9.07 -12.79
CA HIS A 24 -0.20 -8.63 -14.11
C HIS A 24 1.19 -9.19 -14.46
N ALA A 25 2.17 -9.03 -13.56
CA ALA A 25 3.52 -9.53 -13.78
C ALA A 25 3.60 -11.05 -13.98
N LEU A 26 2.73 -11.83 -13.32
CA LEU A 26 2.60 -13.28 -13.54
C LEU A 26 1.97 -13.59 -14.90
N ARG A 27 0.90 -12.88 -15.28
CA ARG A 27 0.23 -13.08 -16.59
C ARG A 27 1.13 -12.73 -17.75
N ASP A 28 1.95 -11.68 -17.67
CA ASP A 28 2.95 -11.33 -18.67
C ASP A 28 4.00 -12.45 -18.86
N ARG A 29 4.17 -13.34 -17.86
CA ARG A 29 5.03 -14.53 -17.92
C ARG A 29 4.28 -15.81 -18.31
N GLY A 30 3.02 -15.69 -18.74
CA GLY A 30 2.19 -16.82 -19.17
C GLY A 30 1.62 -17.66 -18.04
N ILE A 31 1.62 -17.15 -16.79
CA ILE A 31 1.03 -17.82 -15.61
C ILE A 31 -0.42 -17.37 -15.45
N ASP A 32 -1.34 -18.33 -15.37
CA ASP A 32 -2.74 -18.03 -15.06
C ASP A 32 -2.92 -17.60 -13.61
N VAL A 33 -3.82 -16.65 -13.34
CA VAL A 33 -4.04 -16.10 -12.01
C VAL A 33 -5.52 -16.16 -11.65
N CYS A 34 -5.81 -16.66 -10.46
CA CYS A 34 -7.11 -16.54 -9.81
C CYS A 34 -6.96 -15.84 -8.45
N TRP A 35 -8.09 -15.42 -7.89
CA TRP A 35 -8.12 -14.64 -6.66
C TRP A 35 -9.09 -15.24 -5.65
N LEU A 36 -8.76 -15.16 -4.36
CA LEU A 36 -9.67 -15.47 -3.28
C LEU A 36 -9.84 -14.23 -2.38
N GLY A 37 -11.06 -13.75 -2.28
CA GLY A 37 -11.47 -12.59 -1.48
C GLY A 37 -12.57 -12.89 -0.47
N ALA A 38 -13.03 -11.86 0.22
CA ALA A 38 -14.15 -11.91 1.14
C ALA A 38 -15.44 -11.47 0.44
N ASP A 39 -16.57 -12.09 0.81
CA ASP A 39 -17.88 -11.68 0.30
C ASP A 39 -18.16 -10.20 0.60
N GLY A 40 -18.53 -9.44 -0.45
CA GLY A 40 -18.84 -8.02 -0.35
C GLY A 40 -17.63 -7.11 -0.07
N GLY A 41 -16.40 -7.65 -0.15
CA GLY A 41 -15.17 -6.87 -0.04
C GLY A 41 -14.94 -5.99 -1.26
N MET A 42 -14.08 -4.97 -1.13
CA MET A 42 -13.68 -4.06 -2.22
C MET A 42 -13.10 -4.82 -3.42
N GLU A 43 -12.40 -5.93 -3.16
CA GLU A 43 -11.82 -6.82 -4.14
C GLU A 43 -12.83 -7.40 -5.11
N THR A 44 -14.07 -7.63 -4.68
CA THR A 44 -15.13 -8.21 -5.55
C THR A 44 -15.50 -7.30 -6.73
N ARG A 45 -15.29 -5.99 -6.57
CA ARG A 45 -15.50 -5.00 -7.62
C ARG A 45 -14.24 -4.70 -8.40
N LEU A 46 -13.09 -4.57 -7.72
CA LEU A 46 -11.84 -4.14 -8.36
C LEU A 46 -11.18 -5.25 -9.18
N VAL A 47 -11.06 -6.46 -8.63
CA VAL A 47 -10.30 -7.55 -9.26
C VAL A 47 -10.85 -7.94 -10.64
N PRO A 48 -12.19 -8.08 -10.84
CA PRO A 48 -12.75 -8.38 -12.16
C PRO A 48 -12.48 -7.31 -13.23
N GLN A 49 -12.36 -6.02 -12.83
CA GLN A 49 -12.03 -4.92 -13.75
C GLN A 49 -10.63 -5.09 -14.39
N HIS A 50 -9.75 -5.85 -13.73
CA HIS A 50 -8.42 -6.22 -14.25
C HIS A 50 -8.41 -7.59 -14.96
N GLY A 51 -9.58 -8.17 -15.26
CA GLY A 51 -9.71 -9.44 -15.96
C GLY A 51 -9.22 -10.66 -15.16
N VAL A 52 -9.16 -10.58 -13.83
CA VAL A 52 -8.78 -11.68 -12.95
C VAL A 52 -10.03 -12.34 -12.37
N ALA A 53 -10.12 -13.67 -12.49
CA ALA A 53 -11.22 -14.44 -11.90
C ALA A 53 -11.13 -14.45 -10.38
N ILE A 54 -12.22 -14.12 -9.70
CA ILE A 54 -12.29 -14.07 -8.24
C ILE A 54 -13.33 -15.06 -7.71
N ASP A 55 -12.93 -15.81 -6.69
CA ASP A 55 -13.82 -16.56 -5.81
C ASP A 55 -13.91 -15.85 -4.46
N THR A 56 -15.02 -15.97 -3.77
CA THR A 56 -15.22 -15.34 -2.46
C THR A 56 -15.64 -16.34 -1.41
N ILE A 57 -15.34 -16.02 -0.16
CA ILE A 57 -15.77 -16.78 1.01
C ILE A 57 -16.41 -15.87 2.05
N ALA A 58 -17.41 -16.41 2.76
CA ALA A 58 -18.08 -15.71 3.86
C ALA A 58 -17.14 -15.57 5.06
N VAL A 59 -16.43 -14.46 5.15
CA VAL A 59 -15.54 -14.15 6.25
C VAL A 59 -15.65 -12.66 6.63
N LYS A 60 -15.72 -12.38 7.93
CA LYS A 60 -15.78 -11.03 8.49
C LYS A 60 -14.72 -10.88 9.57
N GLY A 61 -14.18 -9.67 9.71
CA GLY A 61 -13.24 -9.35 10.78
C GLY A 61 -13.81 -9.69 12.16
N LEU A 62 -12.98 -10.28 13.01
CA LEU A 62 -13.33 -10.66 14.39
C LEU A 62 -13.01 -9.55 15.40
N ARG A 63 -12.17 -8.58 15.03
CA ARG A 63 -11.70 -7.50 15.92
C ARG A 63 -12.85 -6.54 16.28
N GLY A 64 -12.92 -6.15 17.55
CA GLY A 64 -13.90 -5.16 18.04
C GLY A 64 -15.33 -5.68 18.26
N LYS A 65 -15.56 -7.00 18.23
CA LYS A 65 -16.88 -7.58 18.45
C LYS A 65 -16.99 -8.23 19.82
N GLY A 66 -18.19 -8.10 20.45
CA GLY A 66 -18.46 -8.57 21.82
C GLY A 66 -18.23 -10.07 22.03
N ILE A 67 -18.21 -10.49 23.32
CA ILE A 67 -17.85 -11.83 23.81
C ILE A 67 -18.65 -12.95 23.11
N ALA A 68 -19.95 -12.77 22.86
CA ALA A 68 -20.80 -13.75 22.15
C ALA A 68 -20.30 -14.03 20.72
N THR A 69 -19.68 -13.04 20.06
CA THR A 69 -19.08 -13.18 18.74
C THR A 69 -17.77 -13.97 18.79
N LEU A 70 -17.04 -13.89 19.90
CA LEU A 70 -15.80 -14.63 20.13
C LEU A 70 -16.05 -16.12 20.39
N LEU A 71 -17.10 -16.48 21.12
CA LEU A 71 -17.48 -17.89 21.37
C LEU A 71 -17.75 -18.69 20.10
N GLY A 72 -18.37 -18.07 19.09
CA GLY A 72 -18.60 -18.70 17.77
C GLY A 72 -17.44 -18.58 16.78
N ALA A 73 -16.33 -17.90 17.14
CA ALA A 73 -15.21 -17.65 16.23
C ALA A 73 -14.54 -18.94 15.70
N PRO A 74 -14.27 -19.98 16.53
CA PRO A 74 -13.63 -21.21 16.05
C PRO A 74 -14.42 -21.91 14.95
N VAL A 75 -15.74 -22.01 15.11
CA VAL A 75 -16.63 -22.65 14.12
C VAL A 75 -16.64 -21.83 12.82
N ARG A 76 -16.73 -20.50 12.91
CA ARG A 76 -16.67 -19.63 11.73
C ARG A 76 -15.35 -19.73 10.99
N VAL A 77 -14.22 -19.73 11.72
CA VAL A 77 -12.88 -19.90 11.12
C VAL A 77 -12.78 -21.25 10.43
N LEU A 78 -13.22 -22.34 11.07
CA LEU A 78 -13.21 -23.67 10.48
C LEU A 78 -14.08 -23.73 9.21
N ASN A 79 -15.25 -23.13 9.22
CA ASN A 79 -16.13 -23.07 8.04
C ASN A 79 -15.49 -22.24 6.91
N ALA A 80 -14.83 -21.13 7.22
CA ALA A 80 -14.09 -20.34 6.25
C ALA A 80 -12.91 -21.12 5.65
N ILE A 81 -12.15 -21.89 6.46
CA ILE A 81 -11.07 -22.77 5.98
C ILE A 81 -11.65 -23.86 5.06
N ARG A 82 -12.78 -24.50 5.42
CA ARG A 82 -13.43 -25.51 4.57
C ARG A 82 -13.92 -24.91 3.24
N ALA A 83 -14.47 -23.69 3.27
CA ALA A 83 -14.86 -22.97 2.06
C ALA A 83 -13.65 -22.65 1.17
N ALA A 84 -12.58 -22.12 1.75
CA ALA A 84 -11.33 -21.87 1.04
C ALA A 84 -10.72 -23.17 0.46
N ALA A 85 -10.75 -24.27 1.20
CA ALA A 85 -10.24 -25.57 0.73
C ALA A 85 -11.01 -26.10 -0.50
N ARG A 86 -12.33 -25.84 -0.58
CA ARG A 86 -13.12 -26.17 -1.79
C ARG A 86 -12.65 -25.35 -2.99
N VAL A 87 -12.39 -24.05 -2.80
CA VAL A 87 -11.88 -23.18 -3.87
C VAL A 87 -10.48 -23.62 -4.31
N VAL A 88 -9.57 -23.91 -3.37
CA VAL A 88 -8.22 -24.41 -3.68
C VAL A 88 -8.31 -25.72 -4.47
N LYS A 89 -9.16 -26.66 -4.05
CA LYS A 89 -9.39 -27.93 -4.76
C LYS A 89 -9.96 -27.72 -6.17
N GLN A 90 -10.89 -26.78 -6.34
CA GLN A 90 -11.51 -26.48 -7.65
C GLN A 90 -10.55 -25.78 -8.60
N ARG A 91 -9.78 -24.81 -8.10
CA ARG A 91 -8.86 -23.99 -8.90
C ARG A 91 -7.50 -24.64 -9.14
N GLN A 92 -7.10 -25.59 -8.30
CA GLN A 92 -5.82 -26.33 -8.37
C GLN A 92 -4.61 -25.42 -8.57
N PRO A 93 -4.39 -24.40 -7.70
CA PRO A 93 -3.23 -23.52 -7.86
C PRO A 93 -1.93 -24.28 -7.59
N ARG A 94 -0.86 -23.93 -8.32
CA ARG A 94 0.50 -24.46 -8.12
C ARG A 94 1.27 -23.70 -7.02
N ALA A 95 0.84 -22.46 -6.73
CA ALA A 95 1.31 -21.67 -5.61
C ALA A 95 0.21 -20.71 -5.15
N VAL A 96 0.31 -20.26 -3.91
CA VAL A 96 -0.59 -19.28 -3.29
C VAL A 96 0.23 -18.14 -2.71
N VAL A 97 -0.15 -16.89 -2.99
CA VAL A 97 0.52 -15.69 -2.46
C VAL A 97 -0.47 -14.88 -1.63
N SER A 98 -0.18 -14.67 -0.35
CA SER A 98 -0.96 -13.84 0.55
C SER A 98 -0.41 -12.42 0.61
N PHE A 99 -1.26 -11.44 0.35
CA PHE A 99 -1.00 -10.02 0.61
C PHE A 99 -1.71 -9.53 1.87
N GLY A 100 -2.57 -10.36 2.48
CA GLY A 100 -3.33 -10.01 3.67
C GLY A 100 -4.82 -9.83 3.41
N GLY A 101 -5.55 -9.46 4.46
CA GLY A 101 -7.01 -9.36 4.45
C GLY A 101 -7.70 -10.56 5.11
N TYR A 102 -9.03 -10.48 5.22
CA TYR A 102 -9.79 -11.46 6.01
C TYR A 102 -9.82 -12.85 5.38
N ALA A 103 -9.92 -12.95 4.06
CA ALA A 103 -9.92 -14.22 3.34
C ALA A 103 -8.54 -14.88 3.28
N ALA A 104 -7.47 -14.11 3.45
CA ALA A 104 -6.10 -14.60 3.33
C ALA A 104 -5.75 -15.62 4.43
N GLY A 105 -6.23 -15.43 5.67
CA GLY A 105 -6.00 -16.38 6.76
C GLY A 105 -6.52 -17.78 6.43
N PRO A 106 -7.84 -17.96 6.25
CA PRO A 106 -8.43 -19.23 5.84
C PRO A 106 -7.86 -19.78 4.54
N GLY A 107 -7.62 -18.92 3.53
CA GLY A 107 -7.07 -19.31 2.24
C GLY A 107 -5.64 -19.87 2.36
N GLY A 108 -4.78 -19.20 3.11
CA GLY A 108 -3.40 -19.65 3.32
C GLY A 108 -3.31 -20.94 4.12
N ILE A 109 -4.15 -21.12 5.15
CA ILE A 109 -4.26 -22.39 5.89
C ILE A 109 -4.75 -23.51 4.97
N ALA A 110 -5.77 -23.26 4.16
CA ALA A 110 -6.31 -24.25 3.23
C ALA A 110 -5.26 -24.66 2.18
N ALA A 111 -4.51 -23.71 1.62
CA ALA A 111 -3.41 -23.98 0.70
C ALA A 111 -2.33 -24.87 1.34
N ARG A 112 -1.93 -24.54 2.57
CA ARG A 112 -0.91 -25.31 3.31
C ARG A 112 -1.37 -26.75 3.60
N LEU A 113 -2.66 -26.93 3.98
CA LEU A 113 -3.23 -28.25 4.20
C LEU A 113 -3.37 -29.07 2.93
N ALA A 114 -3.53 -28.40 1.78
CA ALA A 114 -3.56 -29.05 0.47
C ALA A 114 -2.17 -29.33 -0.12
N GLY A 115 -1.09 -29.05 0.62
CA GLY A 115 0.29 -29.22 0.15
C GLY A 115 0.77 -28.17 -0.85
N VAL A 116 -0.05 -27.13 -1.14
CA VAL A 116 0.31 -26.07 -2.09
C VAL A 116 1.31 -25.09 -1.44
N PRO A 117 2.40 -24.71 -2.14
CA PRO A 117 3.34 -23.71 -1.65
C PRO A 117 2.66 -22.38 -1.34
N LEU A 118 2.82 -21.92 -0.10
CA LEU A 118 2.32 -20.64 0.38
C LEU A 118 3.48 -19.64 0.48
N LEU A 119 3.31 -18.48 -0.14
CA LEU A 119 4.16 -17.32 0.00
C LEU A 119 3.38 -16.20 0.69
N VAL A 120 4.07 -15.38 1.46
CA VAL A 120 3.47 -14.20 2.12
C VAL A 120 4.23 -12.96 1.66
N HIS A 121 3.50 -11.91 1.29
CA HIS A 121 4.04 -10.57 1.09
C HIS A 121 3.42 -9.62 2.12
N GLU A 122 4.24 -8.96 2.94
CA GLU A 122 3.80 -7.93 3.89
C GLU A 122 4.22 -6.57 3.39
N GLN A 123 3.26 -5.65 3.32
CA GLN A 123 3.45 -4.32 2.78
C GLN A 123 3.96 -3.32 3.81
N ASN A 124 3.58 -3.48 5.07
CA ASN A 124 3.92 -2.57 6.17
C ASN A 124 5.19 -2.98 6.90
N ARG A 125 5.86 -2.03 7.52
CA ARG A 125 7.00 -2.29 8.42
C ARG A 125 6.57 -3.03 9.71
N ALA A 126 5.28 -2.96 10.08
CA ALA A 126 4.69 -3.78 11.14
C ALA A 126 3.74 -4.82 10.53
N PRO A 127 4.01 -6.13 10.67
CA PRO A 127 3.23 -7.16 10.00
C PRO A 127 1.84 -7.29 10.62
N GLY A 128 0.81 -7.33 9.75
CA GLY A 128 -0.55 -7.60 10.15
C GLY A 128 -0.71 -9.01 10.74
N PHE A 129 -1.69 -9.19 11.64
CA PHE A 129 -1.90 -10.45 12.34
C PHE A 129 -2.01 -11.67 11.40
N THR A 130 -2.77 -11.55 10.32
CA THR A 130 -2.94 -12.63 9.34
C THR A 130 -1.59 -13.04 8.73
N ASN A 131 -0.83 -12.08 8.21
CA ASN A 131 0.48 -12.36 7.60
C ASN A 131 1.50 -12.84 8.63
N ARG A 132 1.42 -12.39 9.90
CA ARG A 132 2.26 -12.89 10.99
C ARG A 132 2.02 -14.39 11.26
N VAL A 133 0.76 -14.83 11.22
CA VAL A 133 0.42 -16.25 11.38
C VAL A 133 0.86 -17.06 10.15
N LEU A 134 0.53 -16.58 8.96
CA LEU A 134 0.85 -17.29 7.71
C LEU A 134 2.36 -17.39 7.43
N ALA A 135 3.14 -16.37 7.81
CA ALA A 135 4.59 -16.37 7.65
C ALA A 135 5.28 -17.56 8.37
N ARG A 136 4.69 -18.04 9.50
CA ARG A 136 5.25 -19.19 10.21
C ARG A 136 5.17 -20.50 9.43
N MET A 137 4.20 -20.61 8.52
CA MET A 137 3.94 -21.81 7.73
C MET A 137 4.23 -21.64 6.23
N SER A 138 4.63 -20.45 5.80
CA SER A 138 4.96 -20.14 4.41
C SER A 138 6.31 -20.67 3.99
N LYS A 139 6.51 -20.91 2.70
CA LYS A 139 7.81 -21.27 2.09
C LYS A 139 8.72 -20.04 1.96
N ARG A 140 8.15 -18.87 1.60
CA ARG A 140 8.86 -17.60 1.43
C ARG A 140 8.11 -16.51 2.16
N VAL A 141 8.85 -15.59 2.75
CA VAL A 141 8.34 -14.37 3.40
C VAL A 141 8.96 -13.17 2.71
N LEU A 142 8.15 -12.44 1.97
CA LEU A 142 8.53 -11.28 1.19
C LEU A 142 8.05 -10.02 1.91
N THR A 143 8.84 -8.96 1.88
CA THR A 143 8.50 -7.74 2.61
C THR A 143 8.69 -6.48 1.78
N GLY A 144 7.85 -5.48 2.04
CA GLY A 144 7.97 -4.14 1.48
C GLY A 144 9.08 -3.33 2.15
N PHE A 145 9.34 -3.61 3.44
CA PHE A 145 10.34 -2.94 4.25
C PHE A 145 11.28 -3.95 4.90
N PRO A 146 12.51 -3.56 5.23
CA PRO A 146 13.42 -4.41 6.01
C PRO A 146 12.92 -4.51 7.46
N GLU A 147 13.36 -5.56 8.15
CA GLU A 147 13.12 -5.80 9.58
C GLU A 147 11.63 -5.89 9.96
N THR A 148 10.78 -6.25 9.00
CA THR A 148 9.32 -6.36 9.19
C THR A 148 8.97 -7.47 10.18
N PHE A 149 9.56 -8.67 10.03
CA PHE A 149 9.35 -9.81 10.92
C PHE A 149 10.51 -10.01 11.91
N GLY A 150 11.61 -9.28 11.74
CA GLY A 150 12.79 -9.37 12.59
C GLY A 150 13.46 -10.76 12.58
N ASN A 151 13.42 -11.47 11.46
CA ASN A 151 14.03 -12.80 11.33
C ASN A 151 14.72 -12.98 9.97
N ALA A 152 15.66 -13.95 9.90
CA ALA A 152 16.47 -14.21 8.72
C ALA A 152 15.73 -14.82 7.51
N ARG A 153 14.41 -15.09 7.64
CA ARG A 153 13.61 -15.69 6.56
C ARG A 153 12.95 -14.64 5.66
N GLU A 154 12.99 -13.39 6.06
CA GLU A 154 12.40 -12.32 5.25
C GLU A 154 13.32 -11.94 4.07
N GLU A 155 12.71 -11.75 2.91
CA GLU A 155 13.34 -11.22 1.71
C GLU A 155 12.71 -9.88 1.36
N VAL A 156 13.50 -8.81 1.41
CA VAL A 156 13.04 -7.45 1.10
C VAL A 156 12.97 -7.28 -0.40
N VAL A 157 11.76 -7.31 -0.94
CA VAL A 157 11.48 -7.16 -2.38
C VAL A 157 10.92 -5.79 -2.73
N GLY A 158 10.48 -5.03 -1.71
CA GLY A 158 9.75 -3.78 -1.89
C GLY A 158 8.25 -3.98 -2.06
N ASN A 159 7.51 -2.87 -2.12
CA ASN A 159 6.08 -2.89 -2.41
C ASN A 159 5.84 -2.70 -3.91
N PRO A 160 5.04 -3.56 -4.54
CA PRO A 160 4.64 -3.40 -5.93
C PRO A 160 3.93 -2.07 -6.18
N VAL A 161 4.45 -1.28 -7.09
CA VAL A 161 3.87 0.00 -7.54
C VAL A 161 3.46 -0.07 -8.99
N ARG A 162 2.59 0.85 -9.41
CA ARG A 162 2.15 0.96 -10.81
C ARG A 162 3.31 1.43 -11.70
N GLY A 163 3.43 0.83 -12.88
CA GLY A 163 4.53 1.11 -13.80
C GLY A 163 4.64 2.56 -14.24
N GLU A 164 3.49 3.23 -14.44
CA GLU A 164 3.44 4.66 -14.81
C GLU A 164 4.03 5.57 -13.73
N ILE A 165 3.92 5.21 -12.44
CA ILE A 165 4.55 5.98 -11.34
C ILE A 165 6.06 5.73 -11.31
N ALA A 166 6.47 4.50 -11.54
CA ALA A 166 7.89 4.16 -11.62
C ALA A 166 8.61 4.83 -12.80
N ALA A 167 7.86 5.14 -13.88
CA ALA A 167 8.36 5.82 -15.08
C ALA A 167 8.44 7.35 -14.94
N VAL A 168 8.00 7.95 -13.82
CA VAL A 168 8.12 9.39 -13.58
C VAL A 168 9.59 9.80 -13.64
N SER A 169 9.86 10.91 -14.35
CA SER A 169 11.21 11.45 -14.54
C SER A 169 11.94 11.71 -13.22
N PRO A 170 13.26 11.57 -13.18
CA PRO A 170 14.06 11.84 -11.98
C PRO A 170 13.81 13.24 -11.38
N PRO A 171 13.92 13.40 -10.04
CA PRO A 171 13.62 14.66 -9.36
C PRO A 171 14.47 15.85 -9.88
N GLN A 172 15.74 15.62 -10.23
CA GLN A 172 16.61 16.65 -10.78
C GLN A 172 16.05 17.27 -12.07
N GLN A 173 15.46 16.47 -12.95
CA GLN A 173 14.85 16.97 -14.18
C GLN A 173 13.54 17.72 -13.92
N ARG A 174 12.68 17.17 -13.05
CA ARG A 174 11.36 17.74 -12.76
C ARG A 174 11.42 19.05 -11.98
N MET A 175 12.38 19.16 -11.09
CA MET A 175 12.54 20.32 -10.21
C MET A 175 13.45 21.42 -10.82
N ALA A 176 14.22 21.11 -11.86
CA ALA A 176 15.05 22.11 -12.55
C ALA A 176 14.22 23.26 -13.15
N ASP A 177 13.02 22.96 -13.66
CA ASP A 177 12.14 23.93 -14.33
C ASP A 177 11.11 24.57 -13.37
N ALA A 178 11.18 24.26 -12.07
CA ALA A 178 10.19 24.75 -11.11
C ALA A 178 10.27 26.29 -10.88
N GLY A 179 11.43 26.90 -11.12
CA GLY A 179 11.69 28.32 -10.85
C GLY A 179 11.41 28.62 -9.36
N ASP A 180 10.81 29.79 -9.08
CA ASP A 180 10.42 30.18 -7.71
C ASP A 180 9.07 29.55 -7.25
N ARG A 181 8.43 28.73 -8.09
CA ARG A 181 7.16 28.08 -7.76
C ARG A 181 7.41 26.91 -6.80
N PHE A 182 6.45 26.73 -5.89
CA PHE A 182 6.42 25.58 -4.99
C PHE A 182 5.08 24.86 -5.12
N ARG A 183 5.09 23.64 -5.63
CA ARG A 183 3.92 22.82 -5.94
C ARG A 183 3.70 21.79 -4.85
N LEU A 184 2.65 22.04 -4.05
CA LEU A 184 2.27 21.19 -2.92
C LEU A 184 1.12 20.28 -3.30
N LEU A 185 1.36 18.97 -3.28
CA LEU A 185 0.33 17.95 -3.42
C LEU A 185 -0.08 17.42 -2.05
N VAL A 186 -1.38 17.40 -1.76
CA VAL A 186 -1.94 16.85 -0.52
C VAL A 186 -2.76 15.62 -0.84
N LEU A 187 -2.50 14.50 -0.16
CA LEU A 187 -3.20 13.23 -0.40
C LEU A 187 -3.86 12.72 0.88
N GLY A 188 -5.19 12.79 0.92
CA GLY A 188 -6.01 12.25 2.00
C GLY A 188 -6.21 10.74 1.94
N GLY A 189 -5.96 10.11 0.78
CA GLY A 189 -6.26 8.70 0.52
C GLY A 189 -7.73 8.45 0.18
N SER A 190 -8.10 7.19 -0.08
CA SER A 190 -9.43 6.80 -0.61
C SER A 190 -10.61 7.21 0.28
N GLN A 191 -10.42 7.33 1.59
CA GLN A 191 -11.43 7.75 2.56
C GLN A 191 -11.37 9.27 2.84
N GLY A 192 -10.34 9.95 2.35
CA GLY A 192 -9.98 11.30 2.75
C GLY A 192 -9.31 11.33 4.13
N ALA A 193 -8.72 12.47 4.48
CA ALA A 193 -8.07 12.70 5.77
C ALA A 193 -8.55 14.05 6.35
N ARG A 194 -9.61 14.02 7.15
CA ARG A 194 -10.21 15.24 7.70
C ARG A 194 -9.18 16.14 8.38
N ALA A 195 -8.24 15.56 9.13
CA ALA A 195 -7.19 16.34 9.78
C ALA A 195 -6.33 17.12 8.77
N LEU A 196 -5.97 16.51 7.62
CA LEU A 196 -5.23 17.20 6.56
C LEU A 196 -6.09 18.24 5.87
N ASN A 197 -7.36 17.91 5.60
CA ASN A 197 -8.31 18.84 4.96
C ASN A 197 -8.50 20.14 5.75
N LEU A 198 -8.29 20.11 7.08
CA LEU A 198 -8.37 21.27 7.96
C LEU A 198 -7.01 21.92 8.22
N ALA A 199 -5.99 21.11 8.54
CA ALA A 199 -4.68 21.63 8.95
C ALA A 199 -3.90 22.29 7.80
N VAL A 200 -4.01 21.76 6.57
CA VAL A 200 -3.26 22.32 5.43
C VAL A 200 -3.73 23.74 5.07
N PRO A 201 -5.04 24.03 4.90
CA PRO A 201 -5.49 25.41 4.66
C PRO A 201 -5.08 26.38 5.77
N GLN A 202 -5.19 25.97 7.04
CA GLN A 202 -4.76 26.78 8.20
C GLN A 202 -3.25 27.06 8.17
N ALA A 203 -2.43 26.05 7.86
CA ALA A 203 -1.00 26.24 7.76
C ALA A 203 -0.61 27.19 6.62
N LEU A 204 -1.26 27.09 5.48
CA LEU A 204 -1.03 27.98 4.33
C LEU A 204 -1.49 29.41 4.63
N GLN A 205 -2.63 29.60 5.32
CA GLN A 205 -3.08 30.92 5.77
C GLN A 205 -2.07 31.59 6.71
N ALA A 206 -1.51 30.82 7.66
CA ALA A 206 -0.49 31.31 8.57
C ALA A 206 0.86 31.65 7.89
N LEU A 207 1.14 31.05 6.73
CA LEU A 207 2.30 31.42 5.91
C LEU A 207 2.11 32.72 5.12
N GLY A 208 0.88 33.12 4.85
CA GLY A 208 0.53 34.27 4.02
C GLY A 208 0.64 33.96 2.52
N ASP A 209 0.71 35.01 1.69
CA ASP A 209 0.91 34.85 0.23
C ASP A 209 2.32 34.34 -0.05
N THR A 210 2.40 33.08 -0.44
CA THR A 210 3.67 32.36 -0.56
C THR A 210 4.01 31.92 -1.97
N GLY A 211 3.11 32.13 -2.94
CA GLY A 211 3.25 31.57 -4.29
C GLY A 211 3.23 30.04 -4.31
N ILE A 212 2.65 29.38 -3.30
CA ILE A 212 2.47 27.92 -3.26
C ILE A 212 1.25 27.56 -4.11
N GLU A 213 1.45 26.73 -5.12
CA GLU A 213 0.37 26.10 -5.89
C GLU A 213 -0.07 24.82 -5.17
N VAL A 214 -1.36 24.65 -4.93
CA VAL A 214 -1.89 23.53 -4.13
C VAL A 214 -2.84 22.67 -4.94
N ARG A 215 -2.57 21.36 -4.96
CA ARG A 215 -3.55 20.33 -5.36
C ARG A 215 -3.85 19.44 -4.16
N HIS A 216 -5.13 19.26 -3.84
CA HIS A 216 -5.55 18.50 -2.67
C HIS A 216 -6.57 17.43 -3.01
N GLN A 217 -6.20 16.16 -2.87
CA GLN A 217 -7.12 15.03 -2.93
C GLN A 217 -7.74 14.82 -1.55
N CYS A 218 -9.00 15.24 -1.37
CA CYS A 218 -9.66 15.36 -0.07
C CYS A 218 -10.55 14.17 0.31
N GLY A 219 -10.89 13.30 -0.64
CA GLY A 219 -11.88 12.22 -0.48
C GLY A 219 -13.31 12.71 -0.78
N GLU A 220 -14.10 11.85 -1.45
CA GLU A 220 -15.45 12.18 -1.95
C GLU A 220 -16.37 12.75 -0.85
N LYS A 221 -16.43 12.09 0.30
CA LYS A 221 -17.32 12.46 1.41
C LYS A 221 -16.93 13.74 2.15
N LEU A 222 -15.67 14.18 2.00
CA LEU A 222 -15.11 15.32 2.73
C LEU A 222 -14.84 16.51 1.81
N ARG A 223 -15.31 16.48 0.56
CA ARG A 223 -15.02 17.50 -0.44
C ARG A 223 -15.55 18.87 -0.02
N ALA A 224 -16.82 18.95 0.36
CA ALA A 224 -17.44 20.22 0.76
C ALA A 224 -16.75 20.86 1.97
N ASP A 225 -16.35 20.04 2.95
CA ASP A 225 -15.63 20.51 4.13
C ASP A 225 -14.24 21.07 3.74
N ALA A 226 -13.52 20.38 2.85
CA ALA A 226 -12.21 20.82 2.37
C ALA A 226 -12.31 22.11 1.55
N GLU A 227 -13.25 22.22 0.61
CA GLU A 227 -13.49 23.44 -0.18
C GLU A 227 -13.82 24.63 0.73
N THR A 228 -14.66 24.40 1.75
CA THR A 228 -14.99 25.42 2.76
C THR A 228 -13.78 25.87 3.55
N ALA A 229 -12.93 24.93 3.98
CA ALA A 229 -11.72 25.25 4.74
C ALA A 229 -10.72 26.10 3.92
N TYR A 230 -10.53 25.79 2.63
CA TYR A 230 -9.70 26.60 1.74
C TYR A 230 -10.27 27.98 1.49
N ALA A 231 -11.60 28.09 1.28
CA ALA A 231 -12.29 29.36 1.09
C ALA A 231 -12.18 30.26 2.34
N GLN A 232 -12.37 29.71 3.54
CA GLN A 232 -12.21 30.42 4.81
C GLN A 232 -10.77 30.88 5.07
N ALA A 233 -9.79 30.10 4.64
CA ALA A 233 -8.39 30.46 4.72
C ALA A 233 -7.96 31.50 3.66
N GLY A 234 -8.80 31.78 2.66
CA GLY A 234 -8.46 32.67 1.54
C GLY A 234 -7.38 32.11 0.61
N ILE A 235 -7.22 30.77 0.56
CA ILE A 235 -6.19 30.09 -0.22
C ILE A 235 -6.81 29.48 -1.49
N ALA A 236 -6.23 29.80 -2.64
CA ALA A 236 -6.58 29.17 -3.91
C ALA A 236 -5.96 27.74 -3.97
N ALA A 237 -6.80 26.73 -4.17
CA ALA A 237 -6.35 25.35 -4.27
C ALA A 237 -7.24 24.57 -5.26
N SER A 238 -6.65 23.60 -5.98
CA SER A 238 -7.41 22.59 -6.72
C SER A 238 -7.82 21.48 -5.75
N VAL A 239 -9.08 21.46 -5.34
CA VAL A 239 -9.63 20.47 -4.41
C VAL A 239 -10.37 19.39 -5.19
N GLU A 240 -9.84 18.19 -5.18
CA GLU A 240 -10.34 17.04 -5.94
C GLU A 240 -10.74 15.90 -4.99
N PRO A 241 -11.90 15.27 -5.18
CA PRO A 241 -12.28 14.12 -4.36
C PRO A 241 -11.36 12.90 -4.59
N PHE A 242 -10.89 12.78 -5.84
CA PHE A 242 -10.04 11.67 -6.30
C PHE A 242 -9.16 12.14 -7.46
N ILE A 243 -7.89 11.73 -7.47
CA ILE A 243 -6.96 11.97 -8.57
C ILE A 243 -6.79 10.68 -9.37
N ALA A 244 -7.22 10.69 -10.63
CA ALA A 244 -7.15 9.51 -11.49
C ALA A 244 -5.70 9.23 -11.95
N ASP A 245 -5.02 10.26 -12.41
CA ASP A 245 -3.62 10.18 -12.86
C ASP A 245 -2.65 10.58 -11.74
N MET A 246 -2.30 9.59 -10.92
CA MET A 246 -1.35 9.77 -9.83
C MET A 246 0.08 9.98 -10.34
N ALA A 247 0.44 9.42 -11.49
CA ALA A 247 1.77 9.61 -12.07
C ALA A 247 1.98 11.07 -12.46
N ALA A 248 1.00 11.69 -13.13
CA ALA A 248 1.04 13.12 -13.44
C ALA A 248 1.01 13.98 -12.18
N ALA A 249 0.25 13.59 -11.14
CA ALA A 249 0.21 14.32 -9.87
C ALA A 249 1.57 14.31 -9.15
N TYR A 250 2.23 13.16 -9.07
CA TYR A 250 3.57 13.05 -8.50
C TYR A 250 4.63 13.75 -9.37
N ALA A 251 4.52 13.67 -10.70
CA ALA A 251 5.41 14.39 -11.60
C ALA A 251 5.32 15.91 -11.45
N TRP A 252 4.14 16.42 -11.14
CA TRP A 252 3.88 17.83 -10.90
C TRP A 252 4.41 18.31 -9.53
N ALA A 253 4.38 17.47 -8.49
CA ALA A 253 4.63 17.86 -7.12
C ALA A 253 6.11 18.09 -6.81
N ASP A 254 6.43 19.15 -6.06
CA ASP A 254 7.73 19.38 -5.44
C ASP A 254 7.79 18.83 -4.00
N LEU A 255 6.62 18.74 -3.35
CA LEU A 255 6.45 18.15 -2.02
C LEU A 255 5.06 17.51 -1.89
N VAL A 256 4.98 16.42 -1.14
CA VAL A 256 3.70 15.78 -0.82
C VAL A 256 3.43 15.81 0.67
N VAL A 257 2.22 16.22 1.07
CA VAL A 257 1.71 16.03 2.45
C VAL A 257 0.67 14.90 2.42
N CYS A 258 0.89 13.82 3.18
CA CYS A 258 -0.01 12.67 3.11
C CYS A 258 0.01 11.80 4.37
N ARG A 259 -0.90 10.80 4.40
CA ARG A 259 -0.84 9.67 5.34
C ARG A 259 0.32 8.73 4.98
N ALA A 260 0.83 7.98 5.97
CA ALA A 260 1.97 7.08 5.80
C ALA A 260 1.55 5.62 5.48
N GLY A 261 0.63 5.47 4.53
CA GLY A 261 0.28 4.14 3.99
C GLY A 261 1.43 3.53 3.19
N ALA A 262 1.71 2.25 3.38
CA ALA A 262 2.87 1.56 2.79
C ALA A 262 2.98 1.73 1.25
N LEU A 263 1.85 1.66 0.53
CA LEU A 263 1.85 1.87 -0.92
C LEU A 263 2.10 3.32 -1.32
N THR A 264 1.53 4.27 -0.60
CA THR A 264 1.79 5.69 -0.82
C THR A 264 3.28 6.00 -0.67
N LEU A 265 3.93 5.44 0.36
CA LEU A 265 5.37 5.60 0.56
C LEU A 265 6.19 4.96 -0.57
N ALA A 266 5.79 3.77 -1.02
CA ALA A 266 6.43 3.12 -2.16
C ALA A 266 6.27 3.93 -3.46
N GLU A 267 5.10 4.52 -3.68
CA GLU A 267 4.83 5.40 -4.84
C GLU A 267 5.65 6.71 -4.75
N LEU A 268 5.75 7.33 -3.56
CA LEU A 268 6.60 8.50 -3.33
C LEU A 268 8.07 8.19 -3.62
N CYS A 269 8.55 7.04 -3.17
CA CYS A 269 9.90 6.57 -3.49
C CYS A 269 10.06 6.35 -5.00
N ALA A 270 9.13 5.64 -5.63
CA ALA A 270 9.18 5.36 -7.06
C ALA A 270 9.14 6.63 -7.92
N ALA A 271 8.33 7.62 -7.56
CA ALA A 271 8.29 8.91 -8.22
C ALA A 271 9.47 9.83 -7.84
N GLY A 272 10.14 9.58 -6.72
CA GLY A 272 11.19 10.45 -6.20
C GLY A 272 10.62 11.81 -5.75
N VAL A 273 9.73 11.82 -4.76
CA VAL A 273 9.13 13.05 -4.21
C VAL A 273 9.31 13.06 -2.70
N GLY A 274 9.90 14.14 -2.17
CA GLY A 274 10.00 14.37 -0.74
C GLY A 274 8.62 14.55 -0.09
N SER A 275 8.47 14.18 1.17
CA SER A 275 7.15 14.21 1.79
C SER A 275 7.13 14.67 3.25
N VAL A 276 5.98 15.22 3.66
CA VAL A 276 5.59 15.40 5.05
C VAL A 276 4.53 14.36 5.38
N LEU A 277 4.87 13.44 6.24
CA LEU A 277 4.06 12.28 6.59
C LEU A 277 3.31 12.53 7.89
N VAL A 278 1.99 12.39 7.83
CA VAL A 278 1.10 12.54 8.99
C VAL A 278 0.41 11.19 9.23
N PRO A 279 1.00 10.29 10.04
CA PRO A 279 0.42 9.00 10.33
C PRO A 279 -1.01 9.09 10.86
N PHE A 280 -1.86 8.12 10.53
CA PHE A 280 -3.20 8.02 11.08
C PHE A 280 -3.11 7.44 12.50
N PRO A 281 -3.58 8.15 13.55
CA PRO A 281 -3.38 7.72 14.94
C PRO A 281 -4.05 6.39 15.29
N GLU A 282 -5.18 6.08 14.63
CA GLU A 282 -5.93 4.83 14.85
C GLU A 282 -5.46 3.70 13.93
N ALA A 283 -4.30 3.84 13.28
CA ALA A 283 -3.74 2.79 12.43
C ALA A 283 -3.44 1.55 13.27
N VAL A 284 -3.92 0.40 12.80
CA VAL A 284 -3.76 -0.88 13.50
C VAL A 284 -2.28 -1.18 13.76
N ASP A 285 -1.93 -1.49 15.00
CA ASP A 285 -0.56 -1.80 15.44
C ASP A 285 0.45 -0.67 15.09
N ASP A 286 -0.05 0.59 14.98
CA ASP A 286 0.73 1.80 14.66
C ASP A 286 1.64 1.66 13.42
N HIS A 287 1.16 0.90 12.44
CA HIS A 287 1.96 0.60 11.25
C HIS A 287 2.32 1.84 10.42
N GLN A 288 1.47 2.91 10.44
CA GLN A 288 1.76 4.11 9.66
C GLN A 288 2.95 4.90 10.23
N THR A 289 3.06 5.03 11.54
CA THR A 289 4.23 5.67 12.17
C THR A 289 5.50 4.91 11.82
N ARG A 290 5.49 3.58 11.96
CA ARG A 290 6.65 2.74 11.62
C ARG A 290 7.03 2.80 10.13
N ASN A 291 6.04 2.87 9.24
CA ASN A 291 6.29 3.09 7.81
C ASN A 291 6.96 4.45 7.57
N ALA A 292 6.45 5.53 8.22
CA ALA A 292 6.98 6.87 8.08
C ALA A 292 8.42 6.99 8.58
N GLU A 293 8.73 6.40 9.73
CA GLU A 293 10.08 6.37 10.32
C GLU A 293 11.12 5.86 9.33
N PHE A 294 10.78 4.85 8.52
CA PHE A 294 11.71 4.32 7.51
C PHE A 294 12.19 5.37 6.50
N LEU A 295 11.31 6.28 6.05
CA LEU A 295 11.67 7.36 5.14
C LEU A 295 12.38 8.50 5.87
N VAL A 296 11.95 8.80 7.11
CA VAL A 296 12.56 9.86 7.93
C VAL A 296 14.00 9.52 8.31
N GLU A 297 14.27 8.30 8.74
CA GLU A 297 15.62 7.78 9.04
C GLU A 297 16.58 7.92 7.86
N ARG A 298 16.03 8.04 6.62
CA ARG A 298 16.79 8.15 5.36
C ARG A 298 16.67 9.52 4.72
N SER A 299 16.23 10.52 5.48
CA SER A 299 16.10 11.92 5.05
C SER A 299 15.17 12.13 3.82
N ALA A 300 14.28 11.19 3.54
CA ALA A 300 13.32 11.25 2.43
C ALA A 300 12.00 11.92 2.83
N ALA A 301 11.74 12.08 4.13
CA ALA A 301 10.50 12.65 4.64
C ALA A 301 10.70 13.37 5.97
N VAL A 302 9.69 14.18 6.34
CA VAL A 302 9.46 14.72 7.67
C VAL A 302 8.23 14.05 8.26
N LEU A 303 8.25 13.64 9.52
CA LEU A 303 7.09 13.09 10.23
C LEU A 303 6.50 14.16 11.14
N LEU A 304 5.18 14.36 11.04
CA LEU A 304 4.40 15.17 11.97
C LEU A 304 3.30 14.32 12.62
N PRO A 305 3.16 14.33 13.95
CA PRO A 305 2.04 13.66 14.60
C PRO A 305 0.72 14.38 14.28
N GLN A 306 -0.39 13.63 14.26
CA GLN A 306 -1.72 14.23 14.20
C GLN A 306 -2.18 14.57 15.61
N ASP A 307 -1.89 15.78 16.04
CA ASP A 307 -2.33 16.38 17.30
C ASP A 307 -2.90 17.79 17.08
N ASP A 308 -3.23 18.50 18.16
CA ASP A 308 -3.78 19.84 18.11
C ASP A 308 -2.78 20.90 17.57
N GLN A 309 -1.49 20.56 17.49
CA GLN A 309 -0.43 21.43 16.97
C GLN A 309 -0.12 21.17 15.48
N LEU A 310 -0.82 20.23 14.83
CA LEU A 310 -0.49 19.82 13.46
C LEU A 310 -0.40 21.00 12.48
N ALA A 311 -1.35 21.93 12.52
CA ALA A 311 -1.34 23.09 11.63
C ALA A 311 -0.13 24.00 11.88
N VAL A 312 0.22 24.23 13.15
CA VAL A 312 1.38 25.06 13.53
C VAL A 312 2.69 24.40 13.12
N GLN A 313 2.84 23.11 13.40
CA GLN A 313 4.03 22.33 13.02
C GLN A 313 4.18 22.28 11.49
N LEU A 314 3.07 22.05 10.77
CA LEU A 314 3.06 22.02 9.32
C LEU A 314 3.45 23.40 8.72
N THR A 315 2.98 24.51 9.34
CA THR A 315 3.39 25.87 8.94
C THR A 315 4.92 26.03 9.02
N GLY A 316 5.54 25.59 10.12
CA GLY A 316 6.99 25.63 10.28
C GLY A 316 7.73 24.85 9.20
N VAL A 317 7.33 23.57 9.02
CA VAL A 317 7.95 22.69 8.02
C VAL A 317 7.78 23.22 6.59
N LEU A 318 6.59 23.71 6.23
CA LEU A 318 6.35 24.27 4.88
C LEU A 318 7.15 25.56 4.65
N ARG A 319 7.31 26.42 5.68
CA ARG A 319 8.14 27.62 5.62
C ARG A 319 9.59 27.25 5.33
N ASP A 320 10.15 26.33 6.09
CA ASP A 320 11.53 25.89 5.96
C ASP A 320 11.79 25.28 4.58
N LEU A 321 10.91 24.34 4.16
CA LEU A 321 11.05 23.64 2.88
C LEU A 321 10.80 24.56 1.68
N ARG A 322 9.92 25.58 1.80
CA ARG A 322 9.75 26.58 0.74
C ARG A 322 11.03 27.39 0.54
N GLY A 323 11.65 27.81 1.63
CA GLY A 323 12.90 28.61 1.60
C GLY A 323 14.13 27.82 1.18
N ASP A 324 14.07 26.49 1.10
CA ASP A 324 15.22 25.64 0.82
C ASP A 324 14.94 24.63 -0.32
N PRO A 325 15.03 25.07 -1.59
CA PRO A 325 14.87 24.18 -2.75
C PRO A 325 15.90 23.04 -2.79
N ALA A 326 17.11 23.27 -2.30
CA ALA A 326 18.16 22.25 -2.27
C ALA A 326 17.79 21.10 -1.32
N ARG A 327 17.22 21.43 -0.15
CA ARG A 327 16.71 20.42 0.79
C ARG A 327 15.54 19.64 0.20
N ARG A 328 14.59 20.29 -0.51
CA ARG A 328 13.50 19.57 -1.20
C ARG A 328 14.03 18.59 -2.24
N LEU A 329 15.02 19.01 -3.04
CA LEU A 329 15.65 18.13 -4.02
C LEU A 329 16.38 16.96 -3.33
N ALA A 330 17.16 17.22 -2.28
CA ALA A 330 17.83 16.17 -1.53
C ALA A 330 16.85 15.14 -0.93
N MET A 331 15.70 15.59 -0.39
CA MET A 331 14.64 14.69 0.09
C MET A 331 14.05 13.85 -1.05
N ALA A 332 13.84 14.44 -2.21
CA ALA A 332 13.29 13.75 -3.38
C ALA A 332 14.29 12.70 -3.94
N GLU A 333 15.57 13.02 -3.96
CA GLU A 333 16.64 12.09 -4.34
C GLU A 333 16.79 10.94 -3.35
N ALA A 334 16.72 11.23 -2.05
CA ALA A 334 16.73 10.24 -0.98
C ALA A 334 15.54 9.29 -1.13
N ALA A 335 14.33 9.81 -1.39
CA ALA A 335 13.15 8.99 -1.67
C ALA A 335 13.38 8.10 -2.90
N ARG A 336 13.89 8.65 -4.01
CA ARG A 336 14.16 7.89 -5.24
C ARG A 336 15.20 6.78 -5.02
N GLY A 337 16.19 7.00 -4.17
CA GLY A 337 17.19 6.00 -3.79
C GLY A 337 16.60 4.78 -3.06
N LEU A 338 15.43 4.93 -2.45
CA LEU A 338 14.71 3.86 -1.75
C LEU A 338 13.75 3.07 -2.66
N ALA A 339 13.57 3.49 -3.91
CA ALA A 339 12.63 2.89 -4.84
C ALA A 339 12.95 1.41 -5.13
N ARG A 340 11.91 0.60 -5.30
CA ARG A 340 11.96 -0.79 -5.77
C ARG A 340 10.98 -0.96 -6.93
N PRO A 341 11.28 -0.39 -8.11
CA PRO A 341 10.33 -0.36 -9.23
C PRO A 341 10.05 -1.75 -9.81
N ASP A 342 10.94 -2.69 -9.59
CA ASP A 342 10.88 -4.09 -10.02
C ASP A 342 10.17 -5.04 -9.02
N ALA A 343 9.63 -4.51 -7.90
CA ALA A 343 9.05 -5.32 -6.83
C ALA A 343 8.00 -6.34 -7.33
N ALA A 344 7.08 -5.92 -8.23
CA ALA A 344 6.07 -6.82 -8.77
C ALA A 344 6.69 -7.96 -9.61
N ALA A 345 7.67 -7.62 -10.44
CA ALA A 345 8.42 -8.60 -11.26
C ALA A 345 9.20 -9.56 -10.37
N ARG A 346 9.87 -9.06 -9.34
CA ARG A 346 10.64 -9.87 -8.40
C ARG A 346 9.75 -10.85 -7.62
N VAL A 347 8.59 -10.41 -7.14
CA VAL A 347 7.60 -11.30 -6.49
C VAL A 347 7.16 -12.39 -7.46
N ALA A 348 6.83 -12.04 -8.72
CA ALA A 348 6.42 -13.01 -9.73
C ALA A 348 7.52 -14.05 -10.02
N ASP A 349 8.77 -13.64 -10.13
CA ASP A 349 9.91 -14.54 -10.36
C ASP A 349 10.09 -15.52 -9.20
N ILE A 350 9.99 -15.04 -7.94
CA ILE A 350 10.08 -15.89 -6.74
C ILE A 350 8.92 -16.91 -6.70
N VAL A 351 7.71 -16.49 -7.08
CA VAL A 351 6.56 -17.41 -7.16
C VAL A 351 6.82 -18.53 -8.19
N ILE A 352 7.37 -18.19 -9.36
CA ILE A 352 7.71 -19.15 -10.42
C ILE A 352 8.84 -20.09 -9.97
N GLU A 353 9.84 -19.58 -9.25
CA GLU A 353 10.88 -20.40 -8.64
C GLU A 353 10.30 -21.44 -7.66
N GLU A 354 9.37 -21.04 -6.80
CA GLU A 354 8.74 -21.96 -5.83
C GLU A 354 7.84 -23.00 -6.51
N ILE A 355 7.16 -22.65 -7.60
CA ILE A 355 6.41 -23.63 -8.43
C ILE A 355 7.36 -24.67 -8.97
N ARG A 356 8.48 -24.26 -9.60
CA ARG A 356 9.48 -25.18 -10.19
C ARG A 356 10.11 -26.09 -9.14
N ARG A 357 10.43 -25.56 -7.97
CA ARG A 357 10.98 -26.35 -6.83
C ARG A 357 10.00 -27.40 -6.35
N HIS A 358 8.73 -26.99 -6.20
CA HIS A 358 7.68 -27.89 -5.75
C HIS A 358 7.43 -29.02 -6.76
N ASP A 359 7.38 -28.72 -8.06
CA ASP A 359 7.22 -29.70 -9.13
C ASP A 359 8.41 -30.70 -9.19
N GLY A 360 9.63 -30.20 -9.04
CA GLY A 360 10.83 -31.02 -8.98
C GLY A 360 10.89 -31.93 -7.76
N THR A 361 10.33 -31.50 -6.62
CA THR A 361 10.21 -32.34 -5.40
C THR A 361 9.18 -33.44 -5.61
N LEU A 362 8.01 -33.14 -6.14
CA LEU A 362 6.97 -34.14 -6.42
C LEU A 362 7.44 -35.20 -7.44
N GLN A 363 8.24 -34.81 -8.44
CA GLN A 363 8.82 -35.78 -9.40
C GLN A 363 9.81 -36.72 -8.74
N LYS A 364 10.60 -36.28 -7.76
CA LYS A 364 11.56 -37.12 -7.02
C LYS A 364 10.88 -38.07 -6.02
N GLU A 365 9.73 -37.66 -5.45
CA GLU A 365 8.95 -38.54 -4.55
C GLU A 365 8.14 -39.58 -5.32
N ALA A 366 7.85 -39.35 -6.60
CA ALA A 366 7.13 -40.25 -7.48
C ALA A 366 8.02 -41.24 -8.26
N ALA A 367 9.33 -41.06 -8.25
CA ALA A 367 10.34 -41.89 -8.91
C ALA A 367 10.99 -42.85 -7.90
#